data_b352faa347aa925943651985995ba67e
#
_entry.id   b352faa347aa925943651985995ba67e
#
_cell.length_a   1.000
_cell.length_b   1.000
_cell.length_c   1.000
_cell.angle_alpha   90.00
_cell.angle_beta   90.00
_cell.angle_gamma   90.00
#
_symmetry.space_group_name_H-M   'P 1'
#
loop_
_entity.id
_entity.type
_entity.pdbx_description
1 polymer ?
#
loop_
_entity_poly.entity_id
_entity_poly.type
_entity_poly.pdbx_seq_one_letter_code
_entity_poly.pdbx_strand_id
1 'polypeptide(L)'
;EVVDAEALGGANVHCEKSGVTDHFAEDDEHALEICRNIVFHLNRKKNLPLVTQEVREPLYPAHELYGILPQDTRKPFDVREVIARLVDGSEFHEFKAMYAKSIVTGFAHIWGYPVGIIANNGVLFGESALKATHFIELCDQRNIPLIFLQNITGFMVGKKYENEGIAKDGAKMVMAVSNARVPKFTVIIGGSYGAGNYGMCGRAFQPRQLWMWPNARISVMGGEQAANVLLTVKRDQLQAQGKDMSPTEQEEFKRPTLQKYDKESSAYYSTARLWDDGIIDPVDTRRVLALGIAASFNKPWGETKTGVFRM
;
A
#
# COMPACT_ATOMS: atom_id res chain seq x y z
N GLU A 1 -53.61 -9.06 -16.31
CA GLU A 1 -53.37 -7.61 -16.26
C GLU A 1 -52.12 -7.23 -17.05
N VAL A 2 -52.21 -6.24 -17.90
CA VAL A 2 -51.07 -5.69 -18.63
C VAL A 2 -50.71 -4.35 -18.00
N VAL A 3 -49.58 -4.27 -17.34
CA VAL A 3 -49.10 -3.06 -16.65
C VAL A 3 -47.65 -2.85 -17.00
N ASP A 4 -47.20 -1.62 -17.15
CA ASP A 4 -45.79 -1.32 -17.37
C ASP A 4 -44.98 -1.45 -16.06
N ALA A 5 -43.66 -1.58 -16.18
CA ALA A 5 -42.80 -1.86 -15.05
C ALA A 5 -42.81 -0.73 -14.00
N GLU A 6 -42.88 0.54 -14.43
CA GLU A 6 -42.92 1.69 -13.53
C GLU A 6 -44.25 1.76 -12.75
N ALA A 7 -45.37 1.49 -13.41
CA ALA A 7 -46.67 1.46 -12.75
C ALA A 7 -46.81 0.24 -11.81
N LEU A 8 -46.15 -0.87 -12.11
CA LEU A 8 -46.16 -2.08 -11.29
C LEU A 8 -45.31 -1.95 -10.02
N GLY A 9 -44.07 -1.45 -10.15
CA GLY A 9 -43.11 -1.44 -9.05
C GLY A 9 -42.00 -0.41 -9.22
N GLY A 10 -42.24 0.71 -9.90
CA GLY A 10 -41.30 1.79 -10.01
C GLY A 10 -41.07 2.56 -8.71
N ALA A 11 -40.05 3.36 -8.67
CA ALA A 11 -39.63 4.11 -7.48
C ALA A 11 -40.77 4.98 -6.92
N ASN A 12 -41.53 5.68 -7.79
CA ASN A 12 -42.68 6.49 -7.39
C ASN A 12 -43.78 5.67 -6.71
N VAL A 13 -44.05 4.47 -7.21
CA VAL A 13 -45.08 3.58 -6.60
C VAL A 13 -44.66 3.21 -5.18
N HIS A 14 -43.41 2.88 -4.98
CA HIS A 14 -42.91 2.44 -3.69
C HIS A 14 -42.65 3.57 -2.70
N CYS A 15 -42.27 4.76 -3.17
CA CYS A 15 -42.07 5.92 -2.29
C CYS A 15 -43.40 6.64 -1.94
N GLU A 16 -44.34 6.76 -2.91
CA GLU A 16 -45.57 7.55 -2.71
C GLU A 16 -46.79 6.73 -2.31
N LYS A 17 -46.98 5.52 -2.90
CA LYS A 17 -48.18 4.75 -2.77
C LYS A 17 -48.08 3.60 -1.76
N SER A 18 -47.08 2.74 -1.91
CA SER A 18 -46.91 1.59 -1.02
C SER A 18 -46.14 1.91 0.25
N GLY A 19 -45.29 2.94 0.24
CA GLY A 19 -44.45 3.32 1.36
C GLY A 19 -43.41 2.25 1.76
N VAL A 20 -43.11 1.31 0.84
CA VAL A 20 -42.15 0.24 1.12
C VAL A 20 -40.71 0.73 1.09
N THR A 21 -40.45 1.87 0.43
CA THR A 21 -39.16 2.54 0.41
C THR A 21 -39.21 3.87 1.17
N ASP A 22 -38.17 4.18 1.93
CA ASP A 22 -38.14 5.33 2.81
C ASP A 22 -37.66 6.63 2.11
N HIS A 23 -36.90 6.48 1.02
CA HIS A 23 -36.30 7.59 0.33
C HIS A 23 -36.38 7.42 -1.19
N PHE A 24 -36.60 8.57 -1.87
CA PHE A 24 -36.51 8.69 -3.32
C PHE A 24 -35.24 9.49 -3.68
N ALA A 25 -34.41 8.93 -4.56
CA ALA A 25 -33.25 9.63 -5.12
C ALA A 25 -33.47 9.90 -6.60
N GLU A 26 -33.15 11.11 -7.04
CA GLU A 26 -33.28 11.52 -8.44
C GLU A 26 -32.13 11.00 -9.30
N ASP A 27 -30.92 10.87 -8.68
CA ASP A 27 -29.69 10.38 -9.29
C ASP A 27 -28.76 9.78 -8.24
N ASP A 28 -27.60 9.29 -8.68
CA ASP A 28 -26.60 8.65 -7.82
C ASP A 28 -26.01 9.61 -6.77
N GLU A 29 -25.83 10.88 -7.13
CA GLU A 29 -25.29 11.91 -6.22
C GLU A 29 -26.28 12.19 -5.10
N HIS A 30 -27.56 12.37 -5.43
CA HIS A 30 -28.65 12.54 -4.45
C HIS A 30 -28.80 11.30 -3.55
N ALA A 31 -28.64 10.09 -4.10
CA ALA A 31 -28.66 8.86 -3.31
C ALA A 31 -27.53 8.82 -2.27
N LEU A 32 -26.32 9.26 -2.64
CA LEU A 32 -25.18 9.38 -1.72
C LEU A 32 -25.40 10.44 -0.64
N GLU A 33 -26.05 11.55 -0.95
CA GLU A 33 -26.41 12.57 0.04
C GLU A 33 -27.41 12.06 1.04
N ILE A 34 -28.46 11.37 0.58
CA ILE A 34 -29.44 10.70 1.45
C ILE A 34 -28.73 9.72 2.38
N CYS A 35 -27.84 8.86 1.86
CA CYS A 35 -27.05 7.93 2.67
C CYS A 35 -26.22 8.64 3.74
N ARG A 36 -25.56 9.76 3.41
CA ARG A 36 -24.81 10.56 4.38
C ARG A 36 -25.71 11.10 5.49
N ASN A 37 -26.89 11.60 5.13
CA ASN A 37 -27.88 12.10 6.08
C ASN A 37 -28.39 11.01 7.00
N ILE A 38 -28.69 9.82 6.50
CA ILE A 38 -29.09 8.67 7.31
C ILE A 38 -28.01 8.33 8.32
N VAL A 39 -26.75 8.23 7.86
CA VAL A 39 -25.62 7.91 8.75
C VAL A 39 -25.42 9.00 9.79
N PHE A 40 -25.57 10.28 9.46
CA PHE A 40 -25.46 11.41 10.38
C PHE A 40 -26.48 11.31 11.54
N HIS A 41 -27.68 10.80 11.29
CA HIS A 41 -28.76 10.70 12.27
C HIS A 41 -28.78 9.38 13.06
N LEU A 42 -27.85 8.44 12.82
CA LEU A 42 -27.80 7.18 13.56
C LEU A 42 -27.47 7.32 15.06
N ASN A 43 -27.12 8.50 15.54
CA ASN A 43 -26.70 8.76 16.92
C ASN A 43 -25.61 7.78 17.45
N ARG A 44 -24.71 7.37 16.56
CA ARG A 44 -23.68 6.39 16.88
C ARG A 44 -22.40 7.07 17.34
N LYS A 45 -21.91 6.72 18.52
CA LYS A 45 -20.59 7.13 19.01
C LYS A 45 -19.57 6.03 18.75
N LYS A 46 -18.38 6.41 18.25
CA LYS A 46 -17.25 5.49 18.13
C LYS A 46 -16.53 5.38 19.47
N ASN A 47 -16.25 4.15 19.89
CA ASN A 47 -15.33 3.90 20.99
C ASN A 47 -13.93 3.76 20.40
N LEU A 48 -13.08 4.76 20.59
CA LEU A 48 -11.71 4.73 20.13
C LEU A 48 -10.85 3.98 21.15
N PRO A 49 -10.09 2.94 20.75
CA PRO A 49 -9.20 2.21 21.65
C PRO A 49 -7.87 2.95 21.91
N LEU A 50 -7.75 4.19 21.47
CA LEU A 50 -6.53 5.00 21.54
C LEU A 50 -6.86 6.46 21.84
N VAL A 51 -5.84 7.20 22.30
CA VAL A 51 -5.93 8.63 22.57
C VAL A 51 -5.63 9.39 21.29
N THR A 52 -6.52 10.29 20.90
CA THR A 52 -6.31 11.22 19.78
C THR A 52 -5.74 12.54 20.24
N GLN A 53 -5.08 13.24 19.36
CA GLN A 53 -4.59 14.61 19.57
C GLN A 53 -5.35 15.61 18.71
N GLU A 54 -5.12 16.89 18.96
CA GLU A 54 -5.62 17.95 18.08
C GLU A 54 -4.99 17.81 16.69
N VAL A 55 -5.81 17.99 15.66
CA VAL A 55 -5.37 17.90 14.27
C VAL A 55 -4.52 19.11 13.91
N ARG A 56 -3.33 18.88 13.43
CA ARG A 56 -2.42 19.93 12.95
C ARG A 56 -2.05 19.69 11.50
N GLU A 57 -2.12 20.74 10.68
CA GLU A 57 -1.65 20.62 9.30
C GLU A 57 -0.14 20.41 9.23
N PRO A 58 0.35 19.65 8.23
CA PRO A 58 1.78 19.55 7.98
C PRO A 58 2.42 20.93 7.73
N LEU A 59 3.66 21.10 8.13
CA LEU A 59 4.42 22.34 7.89
C LEU A 59 4.76 22.53 6.40
N TYR A 60 4.82 21.43 5.65
CA TYR A 60 5.15 21.42 4.23
C TYR A 60 3.89 21.14 3.40
N PRO A 61 3.65 21.92 2.33
CA PRO A 61 2.43 21.78 1.55
C PRO A 61 2.40 20.48 0.73
N ALA A 62 1.23 19.83 0.70
CA ALA A 62 1.07 18.51 0.08
C ALA A 62 1.41 18.50 -1.42
N HIS A 63 1.23 19.62 -2.16
CA HIS A 63 1.53 19.67 -3.59
C HIS A 63 3.02 19.48 -3.91
N GLU A 64 3.93 19.70 -2.95
CA GLU A 64 5.36 19.42 -3.14
C GLU A 64 5.65 17.93 -3.35
N LEU A 65 4.72 17.03 -2.98
CA LEU A 65 4.83 15.60 -3.25
C LEU A 65 5.06 15.29 -4.74
N TYR A 66 4.51 16.11 -5.63
CA TYR A 66 4.73 15.94 -7.08
C TYR A 66 6.18 16.15 -7.51
N GLY A 67 6.95 16.94 -6.76
CA GLY A 67 8.36 17.22 -7.05
C GLY A 67 9.36 16.32 -6.31
N ILE A 68 8.93 15.61 -5.25
CA ILE A 68 9.82 14.75 -4.45
C ILE A 68 10.13 13.46 -5.18
N LEU A 69 9.13 12.88 -5.85
CA LEU A 69 9.29 11.63 -6.56
C LEU A 69 9.99 11.86 -7.90
N PRO A 70 11.16 11.23 -8.12
CA PRO A 70 11.84 11.36 -9.40
C PRO A 70 11.05 10.66 -10.51
N GLN A 71 11.04 11.24 -11.71
CA GLN A 71 10.47 10.60 -12.89
C GLN A 71 11.17 9.27 -13.23
N ASP A 72 12.48 9.21 -13.04
CA ASP A 72 13.25 7.97 -13.13
C ASP A 72 13.19 7.22 -11.80
N THR A 73 12.44 6.13 -11.77
CA THR A 73 12.23 5.28 -10.58
C THR A 73 13.52 4.65 -10.03
N ARG A 74 14.64 4.73 -10.76
CA ARG A 74 15.96 4.26 -10.30
C ARG A 74 16.67 5.30 -9.42
N LYS A 75 16.24 6.56 -9.48
CA LYS A 75 16.83 7.62 -8.64
C LYS A 75 16.27 7.51 -7.21
N PRO A 76 17.16 7.46 -6.20
CA PRO A 76 16.71 7.45 -4.82
C PRO A 76 16.17 8.81 -4.40
N PHE A 77 15.25 8.82 -3.45
CA PHE A 77 14.81 9.98 -2.69
C PHE A 77 14.66 9.59 -1.23
N ASP A 78 14.72 10.56 -0.32
CA ASP A 78 14.50 10.29 1.10
C ASP A 78 12.99 10.26 1.38
N VAL A 79 12.50 9.12 1.83
CA VAL A 79 11.06 8.93 2.11
C VAL A 79 10.57 9.80 3.28
N ARG A 80 11.47 10.34 4.10
CA ARG A 80 11.11 11.29 5.18
C ARG A 80 10.50 12.56 4.62
N GLU A 81 10.88 12.95 3.39
CA GLU A 81 10.26 14.08 2.69
C GLU A 81 8.78 13.83 2.38
N VAL A 82 8.42 12.60 2.04
CA VAL A 82 7.02 12.19 1.88
C VAL A 82 6.31 12.21 3.23
N ILE A 83 6.91 11.59 4.26
CA ILE A 83 6.31 11.51 5.60
C ILE A 83 6.02 12.91 6.15
N ALA A 84 6.95 13.87 6.01
CA ALA A 84 6.80 15.23 6.51
C ALA A 84 5.60 15.99 5.90
N ARG A 85 5.09 15.56 4.74
CA ARG A 85 3.92 16.15 4.07
C ARG A 85 2.60 15.40 4.33
N LEU A 86 2.69 14.31 5.08
CA LEU A 86 1.52 13.49 5.42
C LEU A 86 1.13 13.61 6.89
N VAL A 87 2.10 13.81 7.80
CA VAL A 87 1.87 13.72 9.25
C VAL A 87 1.59 15.08 9.87
N ASP A 88 0.82 15.07 10.96
CA ASP A 88 0.42 16.26 11.68
C ASP A 88 1.64 17.03 12.20
N GLY A 89 1.68 18.34 11.89
CA GLY A 89 2.79 19.22 12.25
C GLY A 89 4.15 18.83 11.66
N SER A 90 4.18 17.91 10.70
CA SER A 90 5.40 17.29 10.17
C SER A 90 6.26 16.62 11.25
N GLU A 91 5.66 16.26 12.37
CA GLU A 91 6.33 15.62 13.51
C GLU A 91 6.40 14.11 13.32
N PHE A 92 7.63 13.60 13.28
CA PHE A 92 7.91 12.18 13.11
C PHE A 92 8.96 11.72 14.12
N HIS A 93 8.56 10.82 15.02
CA HIS A 93 9.47 10.22 15.99
C HIS A 93 10.05 8.93 15.41
N GLU A 94 11.23 9.04 14.78
CA GLU A 94 11.87 7.91 14.12
C GLU A 94 12.40 6.88 15.13
N PHE A 95 12.03 5.62 14.93
CA PHE A 95 12.50 4.48 15.69
C PHE A 95 13.78 3.91 15.07
N LYS A 96 14.84 3.76 15.87
CA LYS A 96 16.15 3.26 15.44
C LYS A 96 16.72 3.99 14.21
N ALA A 97 16.71 5.32 14.24
CA ALA A 97 17.11 6.18 13.11
C ALA A 97 18.52 5.86 12.55
N MET A 98 19.45 5.44 13.40
CA MET A 98 20.83 5.13 13.01
C MET A 98 21.03 3.70 12.49
N TYR A 99 20.08 2.79 12.74
CA TYR A 99 20.16 1.39 12.36
C TYR A 99 19.30 1.11 11.13
N ALA A 100 19.79 0.27 10.20
CA ALA A 100 19.08 -0.18 9.01
C ALA A 100 18.42 0.97 8.23
N LYS A 101 19.20 1.92 7.73
CA LYS A 101 18.73 3.18 7.14
C LYS A 101 17.94 3.03 5.84
N SER A 102 17.96 1.84 5.22
CA SER A 102 17.18 1.54 4.01
C SER A 102 15.68 1.30 4.28
N ILE A 103 15.30 1.27 5.57
CA ILE A 103 13.90 1.31 6.01
C ILE A 103 13.75 2.37 7.11
N VAL A 104 12.73 3.19 6.99
CA VAL A 104 12.35 4.20 7.96
C VAL A 104 11.14 3.70 8.72
N THR A 105 11.20 3.74 10.05
CA THR A 105 10.10 3.36 10.94
C THR A 105 9.95 4.41 12.03
N GLY A 106 8.73 4.76 12.40
CA GLY A 106 8.52 5.75 13.45
C GLY A 106 7.06 6.03 13.74
N PHE A 107 6.82 6.75 14.84
CA PHE A 107 5.52 7.16 15.31
C PHE A 107 5.19 8.57 14.86
N ALA A 108 3.94 8.80 14.49
CA ALA A 108 3.40 10.08 14.08
C ALA A 108 1.91 10.18 14.39
N HIS A 109 1.28 11.28 13.98
CA HIS A 109 -0.17 11.42 13.96
C HIS A 109 -0.65 11.82 12.58
N ILE A 110 -1.82 11.33 12.19
CA ILE A 110 -2.55 11.76 10.99
C ILE A 110 -3.99 12.05 11.40
N TRP A 111 -4.44 13.30 11.23
CA TRP A 111 -5.72 13.80 11.72
C TRP A 111 -5.94 13.48 13.21
N GLY A 112 -4.89 13.66 14.00
CA GLY A 112 -4.89 13.39 15.44
C GLY A 112 -4.82 11.90 15.80
N TYR A 113 -4.94 10.98 14.88
CA TYR A 113 -4.81 9.54 15.14
C TYR A 113 -3.34 9.14 15.24
N PRO A 114 -2.89 8.48 16.32
CA PRO A 114 -1.55 7.94 16.39
C PRO A 114 -1.37 6.82 15.36
N VAL A 115 -0.24 6.83 14.66
CA VAL A 115 0.10 5.85 13.63
C VAL A 115 1.55 5.42 13.73
N GLY A 116 1.83 4.18 13.38
CA GLY A 116 3.16 3.68 13.11
C GLY A 116 3.41 3.65 11.60
N ILE A 117 4.45 4.32 11.13
CA ILE A 117 4.81 4.38 9.72
C ILE A 117 6.01 3.49 9.47
N ILE A 118 5.93 2.66 8.41
CA ILE A 118 7.01 1.85 7.88
C ILE A 118 7.17 2.22 6.41
N ALA A 119 8.33 2.74 6.04
CA ALA A 119 8.56 3.28 4.71
C ALA A 119 9.88 2.78 4.12
N ASN A 120 9.88 2.38 2.87
CA ASN A 120 11.11 2.02 2.18
C ASN A 120 11.96 3.26 1.88
N ASN A 121 13.25 3.16 2.16
CA ASN A 121 14.27 4.16 1.83
C ASN A 121 15.44 3.51 1.06
N GLY A 122 15.16 2.40 0.38
CA GLY A 122 16.10 1.60 -0.38
C GLY A 122 15.76 0.11 -0.36
N VAL A 123 16.74 -0.71 -0.71
CA VAL A 123 16.63 -2.18 -0.73
C VAL A 123 16.50 -2.72 0.69
N LEU A 124 15.74 -3.79 0.88
CA LEU A 124 15.63 -4.46 2.17
C LEU A 124 16.80 -5.41 2.40
N PHE A 125 17.51 -5.19 3.50
CA PHE A 125 18.54 -6.09 4.05
C PHE A 125 17.98 -6.89 5.22
N GLY A 126 18.71 -7.87 5.74
CA GLY A 126 18.32 -8.63 6.93
C GLY A 126 18.05 -7.71 8.13
N GLU A 127 18.94 -6.75 8.37
CA GLU A 127 18.79 -5.75 9.43
C GLU A 127 17.55 -4.84 9.23
N SER A 128 17.18 -4.53 7.99
CA SER A 128 15.97 -3.77 7.69
C SER A 128 14.72 -4.57 8.06
N ALA A 129 14.72 -5.87 7.75
CA ALA A 129 13.64 -6.77 8.14
C ALA A 129 13.51 -6.89 9.66
N LEU A 130 14.62 -7.02 10.38
CA LEU A 130 14.63 -7.08 11.85
C LEU A 130 14.12 -5.78 12.50
N LYS A 131 14.52 -4.61 11.98
CA LYS A 131 14.02 -3.31 12.46
C LYS A 131 12.52 -3.18 12.26
N ALA A 132 12.03 -3.53 11.06
CA ALA A 132 10.61 -3.48 10.74
C ALA A 132 9.80 -4.48 11.59
N THR A 133 10.29 -5.71 11.75
CA THR A 133 9.67 -6.74 12.61
C THR A 133 9.43 -6.20 14.02
N HIS A 134 10.48 -5.70 14.65
CA HIS A 134 10.38 -5.15 16.00
C HIS A 134 9.38 -3.99 16.08
N PHE A 135 9.42 -3.08 15.09
CA PHE A 135 8.52 -1.93 15.08
C PHE A 135 7.05 -2.31 14.88
N ILE A 136 6.77 -3.28 14.00
CA ILE A 136 5.41 -3.80 13.77
C ILE A 136 4.85 -4.40 15.04
N GLU A 137 5.64 -5.21 15.76
CA GLU A 137 5.20 -5.82 17.02
C GLU A 137 4.95 -4.77 18.12
N LEU A 138 5.80 -3.74 18.22
CA LEU A 138 5.56 -2.63 19.15
C LEU A 138 4.25 -1.89 18.86
N CYS A 139 3.95 -1.64 17.60
CA CYS A 139 2.71 -1.00 17.19
C CYS A 139 1.49 -1.89 17.52
N ASP A 140 1.59 -3.18 17.22
CA ASP A 140 0.52 -4.14 17.48
C ASP A 140 0.21 -4.26 18.98
N GLN A 141 1.25 -4.37 19.83
CA GLN A 141 1.12 -4.40 21.29
C GLN A 141 0.51 -3.11 21.87
N ARG A 142 0.77 -1.97 21.23
CA ARG A 142 0.30 -0.66 21.65
C ARG A 142 -1.04 -0.25 21.03
N ASN A 143 -1.64 -1.11 20.22
CA ASN A 143 -2.86 -0.82 19.47
C ASN A 143 -2.72 0.40 18.53
N ILE A 144 -1.58 0.58 17.91
CA ILE A 144 -1.30 1.69 16.99
C ILE A 144 -1.44 1.18 15.54
N PRO A 145 -2.35 1.77 14.72
CA PRO A 145 -2.49 1.44 13.31
C PRO A 145 -1.18 1.59 12.54
N LEU A 146 -0.96 0.72 11.56
CA LEU A 146 0.25 0.67 10.75
C LEU A 146 0.00 1.23 9.35
N ILE A 147 0.91 2.09 8.90
CA ILE A 147 0.95 2.62 7.54
C ILE A 147 2.23 2.15 6.87
N PHE A 148 2.10 1.54 5.69
CA PHE A 148 3.19 1.08 4.86
C PHE A 148 3.30 1.97 3.61
N LEU A 149 4.42 2.68 3.47
CA LEU A 149 4.75 3.44 2.26
C LEU A 149 5.73 2.61 1.43
N GLN A 150 5.22 2.00 0.37
CA GLN A 150 6.02 1.09 -0.45
C GLN A 150 6.73 1.83 -1.59
N ASN A 151 8.04 1.73 -1.59
CA ASN A 151 8.92 1.97 -2.73
C ASN A 151 10.05 0.95 -2.67
N ILE A 152 9.72 -0.31 -2.98
CA ILE A 152 10.59 -1.46 -2.77
C ILE A 152 10.94 -2.16 -4.08
N THR A 153 12.21 -2.36 -4.32
CA THR A 153 12.76 -3.14 -5.43
C THR A 153 12.92 -4.62 -5.08
N GLY A 154 12.89 -4.98 -3.80
CA GLY A 154 13.03 -6.34 -3.30
C GLY A 154 13.95 -6.42 -2.08
N PHE A 155 14.12 -7.65 -1.56
CA PHE A 155 15.21 -7.96 -0.65
C PHE A 155 16.53 -8.04 -1.42
N MET A 156 17.62 -7.69 -0.75
CA MET A 156 18.96 -7.84 -1.34
C MET A 156 19.24 -9.32 -1.64
N VAL A 157 19.79 -9.56 -2.82
CA VAL A 157 20.13 -10.92 -3.30
C VAL A 157 21.65 -11.05 -3.38
N GLY A 158 22.17 -12.21 -3.04
CA GLY A 158 23.59 -12.54 -3.19
C GLY A 158 24.09 -13.51 -2.13
N LYS A 159 25.12 -14.28 -2.46
CA LYS A 159 25.71 -15.33 -1.60
C LYS A 159 26.00 -14.83 -0.18
N LYS A 160 26.51 -13.62 -0.05
CA LYS A 160 26.81 -13.00 1.26
C LYS A 160 25.52 -12.89 2.10
N TYR A 161 24.49 -12.30 1.55
CA TYR A 161 23.24 -12.03 2.28
C TYR A 161 22.45 -13.29 2.61
N GLU A 162 22.48 -14.27 1.70
CA GLU A 162 21.88 -15.58 1.97
C GLU A 162 22.61 -16.29 3.12
N ASN A 163 23.94 -16.26 3.14
CA ASN A 163 24.75 -16.85 4.22
C ASN A 163 24.55 -16.10 5.56
N GLU A 164 24.30 -14.81 5.54
CA GLU A 164 23.98 -13.98 6.71
C GLU A 164 22.54 -14.18 7.21
N GLY A 165 21.70 -14.91 6.48
CA GLY A 165 20.37 -15.32 6.92
C GLY A 165 19.24 -14.37 6.50
N ILE A 166 19.37 -13.63 5.39
CA ILE A 166 18.33 -12.70 4.90
C ILE A 166 16.96 -13.37 4.71
N ALA A 167 16.93 -14.64 4.27
CA ALA A 167 15.69 -15.39 4.11
C ALA A 167 14.97 -15.60 5.46
N LYS A 168 15.73 -15.88 6.51
CA LYS A 168 15.24 -16.04 7.89
C LYS A 168 14.73 -14.70 8.44
N ASP A 169 15.49 -13.64 8.26
CA ASP A 169 15.12 -12.32 8.78
C ASP A 169 13.94 -11.72 8.00
N GLY A 170 13.90 -11.90 6.68
CA GLY A 170 12.75 -11.54 5.86
C GLY A 170 11.48 -12.29 6.27
N ALA A 171 11.60 -13.59 6.60
CA ALA A 171 10.47 -14.39 7.09
C ALA A 171 9.92 -13.85 8.42
N LYS A 172 10.76 -13.31 9.31
CA LYS A 172 10.30 -12.66 10.55
C LYS A 172 9.44 -11.42 10.26
N MET A 173 9.88 -10.59 9.32
CA MET A 173 9.11 -9.40 8.91
C MET A 173 7.75 -9.78 8.33
N VAL A 174 7.71 -10.76 7.42
CA VAL A 174 6.47 -11.26 6.84
C VAL A 174 5.55 -11.83 7.92
N MET A 175 6.11 -12.55 8.89
CA MET A 175 5.36 -13.12 10.02
C MET A 175 4.77 -12.01 10.90
N ALA A 176 5.55 -10.97 11.24
CA ALA A 176 5.05 -9.83 12.00
C ALA A 176 3.89 -9.13 11.28
N VAL A 177 4.03 -8.86 9.98
CA VAL A 177 2.96 -8.26 9.16
C VAL A 177 1.70 -9.12 9.14
N SER A 178 1.83 -10.44 8.98
CA SER A 178 0.69 -11.35 8.89
C SER A 178 -0.06 -11.52 10.22
N ASN A 179 0.65 -11.46 11.35
CA ASN A 179 0.07 -11.66 12.68
C ASN A 179 -0.45 -10.36 13.31
N ALA A 180 0.03 -9.17 12.87
CA ALA A 180 -0.43 -7.90 13.40
C ALA A 180 -1.95 -7.74 13.25
N ARG A 181 -2.63 -7.41 14.36
CA ARG A 181 -4.10 -7.27 14.47
C ARG A 181 -4.57 -5.84 14.27
N VAL A 182 -3.70 -4.88 14.55
CA VAL A 182 -3.99 -3.48 14.28
C VAL A 182 -4.32 -3.24 12.81
N PRO A 183 -5.16 -2.26 12.48
CA PRO A 183 -5.42 -1.88 11.10
C PRO A 183 -4.12 -1.56 10.37
N LYS A 184 -3.98 -2.11 9.18
CA LYS A 184 -2.85 -1.90 8.27
C LYS A 184 -3.34 -1.18 7.02
N PHE A 185 -2.61 -0.17 6.59
CA PHE A 185 -2.87 0.60 5.37
C PHE A 185 -1.61 0.63 4.53
N THR A 186 -1.75 0.43 3.24
CA THR A 186 -0.61 0.43 2.33
C THR A 186 -0.82 1.45 1.22
N VAL A 187 0.20 2.26 0.97
CA VAL A 187 0.28 3.14 -0.19
C VAL A 187 1.53 2.79 -0.99
N ILE A 188 1.35 2.35 -2.22
CA ILE A 188 2.46 2.11 -3.14
C ILE A 188 2.79 3.46 -3.79
N ILE A 189 3.87 4.10 -3.31
CA ILE A 189 4.31 5.42 -3.75
C ILE A 189 5.32 5.36 -4.91
N GLY A 190 5.85 4.16 -5.20
CA GLY A 190 6.83 3.92 -6.25
C GLY A 190 6.78 2.46 -6.67
N GLY A 191 7.91 1.75 -6.59
CA GLY A 191 7.99 0.33 -6.93
C GLY A 191 7.44 -0.60 -5.84
N SER A 192 6.87 -1.73 -6.24
CA SER A 192 6.50 -2.83 -5.35
C SER A 192 6.75 -4.17 -6.05
N TYR A 193 7.88 -4.80 -5.74
CA TYR A 193 8.36 -5.97 -6.45
C TYR A 193 8.64 -7.17 -5.54
N GLY A 194 8.23 -8.35 -6.00
CA GLY A 194 8.59 -9.65 -5.44
C GLY A 194 8.23 -9.83 -3.96
N ALA A 195 9.10 -10.51 -3.23
CA ALA A 195 8.93 -10.78 -1.80
C ALA A 195 8.94 -9.51 -0.92
N GLY A 196 9.52 -8.40 -1.40
CA GLY A 196 9.45 -7.11 -0.73
C GLY A 196 8.02 -6.60 -0.56
N ASN A 197 7.14 -6.87 -1.54
CA ASN A 197 5.72 -6.57 -1.43
C ASN A 197 5.08 -7.27 -0.21
N TYR A 198 5.46 -8.51 0.08
CA TYR A 198 4.94 -9.25 1.23
C TYR A 198 5.36 -8.63 2.56
N GLY A 199 6.65 -8.35 2.73
CA GLY A 199 7.17 -7.71 3.94
C GLY A 199 6.60 -6.33 4.19
N MET A 200 6.23 -5.60 3.13
CA MET A 200 5.64 -4.27 3.18
C MET A 200 4.11 -4.26 3.12
N CYS A 201 3.47 -5.33 3.57
CA CYS A 201 2.01 -5.46 3.65
C CYS A 201 1.29 -5.29 2.30
N GLY A 202 1.69 -6.06 1.28
CA GLY A 202 0.94 -6.15 0.04
C GLY A 202 -0.44 -6.80 0.22
N ARG A 203 -1.21 -6.90 -0.87
CA ARG A 203 -2.60 -7.39 -0.85
C ARG A 203 -2.78 -8.73 -0.13
N ALA A 204 -1.82 -9.66 -0.26
CA ALA A 204 -1.87 -10.98 0.38
C ALA A 204 -1.93 -10.93 1.91
N PHE A 205 -1.45 -9.85 2.54
CA PHE A 205 -1.44 -9.65 3.99
C PHE A 205 -2.57 -8.76 4.50
N GLN A 206 -3.60 -8.61 3.69
CA GLN A 206 -4.89 -8.03 4.04
C GLN A 206 -4.79 -6.66 4.74
N PRO A 207 -4.13 -5.67 4.12
CA PRO A 207 -4.32 -4.30 4.57
C PRO A 207 -5.81 -3.96 4.51
N ARG A 208 -6.27 -3.08 5.39
CA ARG A 208 -7.65 -2.57 5.35
C ARG A 208 -7.94 -1.90 4.03
N GLN A 209 -6.93 -1.18 3.52
CA GLN A 209 -6.94 -0.56 2.21
C GLN A 209 -5.51 -0.55 1.66
N LEU A 210 -5.40 -0.70 0.34
CA LEU A 210 -4.16 -0.59 -0.41
C LEU A 210 -4.41 0.33 -1.61
N TRP A 211 -3.69 1.44 -1.66
CA TRP A 211 -3.77 2.38 -2.77
C TRP A 211 -2.46 2.49 -3.52
N MET A 212 -2.56 2.96 -4.74
CA MET A 212 -1.41 3.25 -5.58
C MET A 212 -1.39 4.73 -5.98
N TRP A 213 -0.21 5.32 -6.04
CA TRP A 213 -0.02 6.58 -6.75
C TRP A 213 0.05 6.34 -8.26
N PRO A 214 -0.27 7.35 -9.10
CA PRO A 214 -0.32 7.15 -10.56
C PRO A 214 0.99 6.67 -11.20
N ASN A 215 2.15 7.05 -10.60
CA ASN A 215 3.49 6.63 -11.01
C ASN A 215 3.89 5.25 -10.48
N ALA A 216 3.12 4.66 -9.59
CA ALA A 216 3.48 3.40 -8.93
C ALA A 216 3.50 2.21 -9.90
N ARG A 217 4.36 1.24 -9.58
CA ARG A 217 4.55 0.02 -10.36
C ARG A 217 4.49 -1.20 -9.45
N ILE A 218 3.82 -2.25 -9.89
CA ILE A 218 3.72 -3.52 -9.16
C ILE A 218 3.95 -4.69 -10.10
N SER A 219 4.87 -5.60 -9.74
CA SER A 219 5.06 -6.87 -10.46
C SER A 219 5.90 -7.85 -9.64
N VAL A 220 6.11 -9.06 -10.17
CA VAL A 220 6.96 -10.08 -9.53
C VAL A 220 8.42 -9.62 -9.42
N MET A 221 8.90 -8.88 -10.45
CA MET A 221 10.25 -8.30 -10.50
C MET A 221 10.27 -7.11 -11.46
N GLY A 222 11.33 -6.31 -11.46
CA GLY A 222 11.50 -5.24 -12.44
C GLY A 222 11.59 -5.77 -13.87
N GLY A 223 11.05 -5.03 -14.83
CA GLY A 223 11.02 -5.47 -16.25
C GLY A 223 12.41 -5.73 -16.82
N GLU A 224 13.39 -4.89 -16.53
CA GLU A 224 14.79 -5.10 -16.94
C GLU A 224 15.38 -6.39 -16.35
N GLN A 225 15.10 -6.66 -15.07
CA GLN A 225 15.55 -7.88 -14.44
C GLN A 225 14.92 -9.12 -15.10
N ALA A 226 13.63 -9.09 -15.38
CA ALA A 226 12.93 -10.17 -16.05
C ALA A 226 13.49 -10.42 -17.46
N ALA A 227 13.68 -9.35 -18.23
CA ALA A 227 14.22 -9.43 -19.58
C ALA A 227 15.64 -10.00 -19.59
N ASN A 228 16.49 -9.58 -18.64
CA ASN A 228 17.87 -10.09 -18.53
C ASN A 228 17.93 -11.56 -18.11
N VAL A 229 17.07 -12.03 -17.21
CA VAL A 229 16.97 -13.45 -16.84
C VAL A 229 16.60 -14.30 -18.05
N LEU A 230 15.57 -13.89 -18.82
CA LEU A 230 15.16 -14.60 -20.03
C LEU A 230 16.26 -14.59 -21.09
N LEU A 231 16.97 -13.47 -21.26
CA LEU A 231 18.10 -13.37 -22.18
C LEU A 231 19.24 -14.32 -21.80
N THR A 232 19.57 -14.40 -20.49
CA THR A 232 20.59 -15.33 -20.01
C THR A 232 20.26 -16.78 -20.37
N VAL A 233 19.03 -17.21 -20.05
CA VAL A 233 18.55 -18.55 -20.40
C VAL A 233 18.62 -18.81 -21.92
N LYS A 234 18.23 -17.81 -22.72
CA LYS A 234 18.30 -17.94 -24.20
C LYS A 234 19.73 -18.04 -24.72
N ARG A 235 20.63 -17.24 -24.16
CA ARG A 235 22.06 -17.29 -24.53
C ARG A 235 22.70 -18.62 -24.16
N ASP A 236 22.44 -19.17 -22.98
CA ASP A 236 22.96 -20.46 -22.55
C ASP A 236 22.48 -21.59 -23.49
N GLN A 237 21.22 -21.55 -23.93
CA GLN A 237 20.68 -22.49 -24.91
C GLN A 237 21.37 -22.38 -26.26
N LEU A 238 21.67 -21.17 -26.74
CA LEU A 238 22.34 -20.95 -28.04
C LEU A 238 23.81 -21.35 -27.96
N GLN A 239 24.50 -21.03 -26.89
CA GLN A 239 25.89 -21.43 -26.66
C GLN A 239 26.04 -22.96 -26.63
N ALA A 240 25.08 -23.68 -26.02
CA ALA A 240 25.06 -25.15 -26.11
C ALA A 240 24.93 -25.69 -27.56
N GLN A 241 24.45 -24.86 -28.50
CA GLN A 241 24.34 -25.16 -29.94
C GLN A 241 25.50 -24.57 -30.77
N GLY A 242 26.51 -23.98 -30.11
CA GLY A 242 27.63 -23.31 -30.79
C GLY A 242 27.25 -21.98 -31.46
N LYS A 243 26.15 -21.35 -31.04
CA LYS A 243 25.66 -20.06 -31.56
C LYS A 243 25.77 -18.98 -30.50
N ASP A 244 25.86 -17.72 -30.92
CA ASP A 244 25.82 -16.55 -30.04
C ASP A 244 24.84 -15.52 -30.60
N MET A 245 24.42 -14.56 -29.76
CA MET A 245 23.54 -13.44 -30.13
C MET A 245 24.32 -12.14 -30.18
N SER A 246 24.17 -11.41 -31.27
CA SER A 246 24.68 -10.05 -31.40
C SER A 246 23.99 -9.11 -30.39
N PRO A 247 24.59 -7.96 -30.03
CA PRO A 247 23.96 -6.97 -29.15
C PRO A 247 22.58 -6.51 -29.64
N THR A 248 22.41 -6.37 -30.97
CA THR A 248 21.12 -5.97 -31.57
C THR A 248 20.03 -7.04 -31.33
N GLU A 249 20.38 -8.31 -31.58
CA GLU A 249 19.45 -9.42 -31.35
C GLU A 249 19.07 -9.56 -29.86
N GLN A 250 20.00 -9.28 -28.95
CA GLN A 250 19.73 -9.28 -27.52
C GLN A 250 18.72 -8.19 -27.15
N GLU A 251 18.88 -6.97 -27.68
CA GLU A 251 17.92 -5.88 -27.44
C GLU A 251 16.54 -6.18 -28.04
N GLU A 252 16.50 -6.74 -29.25
CA GLU A 252 15.26 -7.17 -29.89
C GLU A 252 14.56 -8.27 -29.09
N PHE A 253 15.31 -9.21 -28.55
CA PHE A 253 14.76 -10.26 -27.68
C PHE A 253 14.19 -9.72 -26.37
N LYS A 254 14.81 -8.72 -25.74
CA LYS A 254 14.33 -8.11 -24.49
C LYS A 254 13.08 -7.25 -24.69
N ARG A 255 12.95 -6.57 -25.82
CA ARG A 255 11.92 -5.56 -26.09
C ARG A 255 10.48 -6.01 -25.79
N PRO A 256 9.99 -7.19 -26.24
CA PRO A 256 8.62 -7.63 -25.92
C PRO A 256 8.37 -7.78 -24.41
N THR A 257 9.37 -8.30 -23.68
CA THR A 257 9.29 -8.44 -22.20
C THR A 257 9.21 -7.07 -21.52
N LEU A 258 10.06 -6.14 -21.92
CA LEU A 258 10.07 -4.78 -21.37
C LEU A 258 8.73 -4.06 -21.61
N GLN A 259 8.20 -4.13 -22.83
CA GLN A 259 6.89 -3.55 -23.18
C GLN A 259 5.75 -4.17 -22.37
N LYS A 260 5.76 -5.49 -22.19
CA LYS A 260 4.76 -6.19 -21.37
C LYS A 260 4.83 -5.72 -19.93
N TYR A 261 6.02 -5.68 -19.33
CA TYR A 261 6.20 -5.23 -17.95
C TYR A 261 5.85 -3.76 -17.76
N ASP A 262 6.18 -2.88 -18.71
CA ASP A 262 5.79 -1.47 -18.62
C ASP A 262 4.28 -1.29 -18.59
N LYS A 263 3.56 -2.00 -19.43
CA LYS A 263 2.10 -1.98 -19.49
C LYS A 263 1.47 -2.62 -18.24
N GLU A 264 1.88 -3.84 -17.91
CA GLU A 264 1.20 -4.68 -16.91
C GLU A 264 1.58 -4.34 -15.47
N SER A 265 2.70 -3.65 -15.23
CA SER A 265 3.07 -3.20 -13.89
C SER A 265 2.44 -1.87 -13.48
N SER A 266 1.78 -1.15 -14.38
CA SER A 266 1.23 0.17 -14.10
C SER A 266 0.10 0.13 -13.08
N ALA A 267 -0.06 1.23 -12.33
CA ALA A 267 -1.16 1.39 -11.37
C ALA A 267 -2.53 1.20 -12.05
N TYR A 268 -2.70 1.70 -13.26
CA TYR A 268 -3.95 1.58 -14.02
C TYR A 268 -4.28 0.12 -14.39
N TYR A 269 -3.26 -0.67 -14.74
CA TYR A 269 -3.44 -2.09 -15.01
C TYR A 269 -3.81 -2.87 -13.75
N SER A 270 -3.21 -2.53 -12.61
CA SER A 270 -3.47 -3.11 -11.30
C SER A 270 -4.91 -2.82 -10.84
N THR A 271 -5.30 -1.55 -10.84
CA THR A 271 -6.63 -1.09 -10.42
C THR A 271 -7.74 -1.70 -11.27
N ALA A 272 -7.56 -1.77 -12.59
CA ALA A 272 -8.52 -2.41 -13.49
C ALA A 272 -8.74 -3.91 -13.21
N ARG A 273 -7.86 -4.53 -12.39
CA ARG A 273 -7.95 -5.95 -11.97
C ARG A 273 -8.24 -6.11 -10.50
N LEU A 274 -8.57 -5.03 -9.80
CA LEU A 274 -8.88 -5.01 -8.38
C LEU A 274 -7.73 -5.57 -7.50
N TRP A 275 -6.48 -5.37 -7.94
CA TRP A 275 -5.31 -5.75 -7.13
C TRP A 275 -5.04 -4.75 -6.01
N ASP A 276 -5.63 -3.57 -6.10
CA ASP A 276 -5.63 -2.49 -5.12
C ASP A 276 -7.05 -1.93 -4.95
N ASP A 277 -7.23 -0.97 -4.05
CA ASP A 277 -8.50 -0.32 -3.77
C ASP A 277 -8.67 0.99 -4.54
N GLY A 278 -7.71 1.34 -5.38
CA GLY A 278 -7.76 2.47 -6.28
C GLY A 278 -6.46 3.25 -6.39
N ILE A 279 -6.45 4.12 -7.38
CA ILE A 279 -5.39 5.10 -7.58
C ILE A 279 -5.81 6.38 -6.86
N ILE A 280 -4.90 6.94 -6.06
CA ILE A 280 -5.11 8.20 -5.35
C ILE A 280 -4.10 9.23 -5.80
N ASP A 281 -4.53 10.49 -5.83
CA ASP A 281 -3.60 11.59 -6.01
C ASP A 281 -2.65 11.67 -4.79
N PRO A 282 -1.33 11.86 -4.97
CA PRO A 282 -0.40 12.04 -3.87
C PRO A 282 -0.85 13.05 -2.82
N VAL A 283 -1.44 14.18 -3.23
CA VAL A 283 -1.91 15.23 -2.32
C VAL A 283 -3.09 14.79 -1.45
N ASP A 284 -3.87 13.83 -1.89
CA ASP A 284 -5.01 13.28 -1.14
C ASP A 284 -4.63 12.19 -0.13
N THR A 285 -3.38 11.74 -0.14
CA THR A 285 -2.93 10.58 0.66
C THR A 285 -3.23 10.75 2.14
N ARG A 286 -2.94 11.92 2.73
CA ARG A 286 -3.22 12.21 4.14
C ARG A 286 -4.71 12.06 4.46
N ARG A 287 -5.58 12.63 3.64
CA ARG A 287 -7.04 12.58 3.80
C ARG A 287 -7.57 11.16 3.69
N VAL A 288 -7.13 10.42 2.66
CA VAL A 288 -7.58 9.05 2.40
C VAL A 288 -7.16 8.11 3.53
N LEU A 289 -5.91 8.22 4.01
CA LEU A 289 -5.43 7.47 5.17
C LEU A 289 -6.23 7.79 6.43
N ALA A 290 -6.48 9.06 6.73
CA ALA A 290 -7.25 9.47 7.90
C ALA A 290 -8.68 8.90 7.88
N LEU A 291 -9.36 8.96 6.74
CA LEU A 291 -10.70 8.37 6.57
C LEU A 291 -10.68 6.86 6.75
N GLY A 292 -9.68 6.18 6.17
CA GLY A 292 -9.49 4.73 6.34
C GLY A 292 -9.26 4.34 7.80
N ILE A 293 -8.38 5.07 8.50
CA ILE A 293 -8.11 4.88 9.93
C ILE A 293 -9.41 5.08 10.73
N ALA A 294 -10.12 6.18 10.51
CA ALA A 294 -11.39 6.44 11.17
C ALA A 294 -12.42 5.34 10.93
N ALA A 295 -12.54 4.83 9.70
CA ALA A 295 -13.45 3.73 9.37
C ALA A 295 -13.06 2.42 10.06
N SER A 296 -11.77 2.16 10.26
CA SER A 296 -11.29 0.93 10.89
C SER A 296 -11.70 0.77 12.36
N PHE A 297 -12.04 1.86 13.04
CA PHE A 297 -12.54 1.83 14.44
C PHE A 297 -14.01 1.44 14.57
N ASN A 298 -14.71 1.17 13.48
CA ASN A 298 -16.09 0.69 13.53
C ASN A 298 -16.20 -0.78 13.98
N LYS A 299 -15.09 -1.51 14.00
CA LYS A 299 -15.02 -2.89 14.47
C LYS A 299 -13.88 -3.03 15.47
N PRO A 300 -14.11 -3.71 16.61
CA PRO A 300 -13.05 -4.03 17.57
C PRO A 300 -11.92 -4.84 16.88
N TRP A 301 -10.69 -4.63 17.31
CA TRP A 301 -9.56 -5.43 16.86
C TRP A 301 -9.45 -6.69 17.72
N GLY A 302 -8.95 -7.78 17.14
CA GLY A 302 -8.70 -9.01 17.88
C GLY A 302 -7.53 -8.86 18.86
N GLU A 303 -7.39 -9.82 19.76
CA GLU A 303 -6.22 -9.91 20.63
C GLU A 303 -4.96 -10.22 19.80
N THR A 304 -3.84 -9.58 20.17
CA THR A 304 -2.53 -9.88 19.61
C THR A 304 -2.12 -11.31 19.96
N LYS A 305 -1.86 -12.12 18.95
CA LYS A 305 -1.32 -13.47 19.08
C LYS A 305 -0.09 -13.58 18.20
N THR A 306 1.07 -13.40 18.78
CA THR A 306 2.33 -13.61 18.07
C THR A 306 2.61 -15.12 18.03
N GLY A 307 2.88 -15.63 16.83
CA GLY A 307 3.38 -16.99 16.65
C GLY A 307 4.85 -17.11 17.08
N VAL A 308 5.39 -18.33 17.01
CA VAL A 308 6.82 -18.55 17.21
C VAL A 308 7.59 -18.06 15.98
N PHE A 309 8.43 -17.06 16.18
CA PHE A 309 9.29 -16.55 15.10
C PHE A 309 10.40 -17.53 14.78
N ARG A 310 10.71 -17.66 13.50
CA ARG A 310 11.83 -18.47 13.05
C ARG A 310 13.15 -17.88 13.56
N MET A 311 13.96 -18.71 14.21
CA MET A 311 15.26 -18.32 14.75
C MET A 311 16.40 -18.59 13.76
#